data_a81d5d38e26d608f686c1dd874883cd6
#
_entry.id   a81d5d38e26d608f686c1dd874883cd6
#
_cell.length_a   1.000
_cell.length_b   1.000
_cell.length_c   1.000
_cell.angle_alpha   90.00
_cell.angle_beta   90.00
_cell.angle_gamma   90.00
#
_symmetry.space_group_name_H-M   'P 1'
#
loop_
_entity.id
_entity.type
_entity.pdbx_description
1 polymer ?
#
loop_
_entity_poly.entity_id
_entity_poly.type
_entity_poly.pdbx_seq_one_letter_code
_entity_poly.pdbx_strand_id
1 'polypeptide(L)'
;MIIETAEDVVRLSGSLHKNQWLTIKAAANLLLNDHPKGIIVDCGSLTDVSEDGAKTFLEAMRDIEAAHTRVVVVHLPEKVMSVLKTVPGVRSQLPIADSIEEARASLRMHKNAMQKASNDPNKRTGLILVPLVAGLDLTYGATLAGRLARGTRSEVRLVYFLEVTRTLPLNSPLLEAEHAAQESLATAMQFASQVNAAATEQVERVRDAAEGIITALRNTGAESVVMGATDEPLGADGHDRFHHLVDTLLHRAPCEVIIGRLKPPV
;
A
#
# COMPACT_ATOMS: atom_id res chain seq x y z
N MET A 1 -4.63 12.35 -30.43
CA MET A 1 -4.61 11.02 -29.83
C MET A 1 -6.02 10.44 -29.81
N ILE A 2 -6.18 9.17 -30.13
CA ILE A 2 -7.44 8.40 -30.06
C ILE A 2 -7.29 7.39 -28.93
N ILE A 3 -8.33 7.17 -28.17
CA ILE A 3 -8.39 6.18 -27.07
C ILE A 3 -9.51 5.21 -27.40
N GLU A 4 -9.18 3.94 -27.48
CA GLU A 4 -10.12 2.86 -27.70
C GLU A 4 -10.05 1.87 -26.54
N THR A 5 -11.18 1.31 -26.15
CA THR A 5 -11.25 0.31 -25.09
C THR A 5 -11.81 -1.00 -25.65
N ALA A 6 -11.15 -2.10 -25.35
CA ALA A 6 -11.61 -3.44 -25.71
C ALA A 6 -11.19 -4.45 -24.62
N GLU A 7 -12.18 -5.14 -24.05
CA GLU A 7 -11.95 -6.08 -22.93
C GLU A 7 -11.20 -5.40 -21.77
N ASP A 8 -9.99 -5.88 -21.46
CA ASP A 8 -9.09 -5.37 -20.42
C ASP A 8 -8.00 -4.41 -20.96
N VAL A 9 -8.11 -3.97 -22.22
CA VAL A 9 -7.10 -3.17 -22.91
C VAL A 9 -7.60 -1.76 -23.24
N VAL A 10 -6.81 -0.75 -22.87
CA VAL A 10 -6.91 0.63 -23.37
C VAL A 10 -5.87 0.82 -24.44
N ARG A 11 -6.28 1.03 -25.69
CA ARG A 11 -5.38 1.29 -26.81
C ARG A 11 -5.23 2.78 -27.05
N LEU A 12 -3.97 3.23 -27.10
CA LEU A 12 -3.61 4.61 -27.42
C LEU A 12 -3.03 4.69 -28.83
N SER A 13 -3.60 5.56 -29.66
CA SER A 13 -3.13 5.76 -31.03
C SER A 13 -2.94 7.23 -31.39
N GLY A 14 -1.98 7.51 -32.30
CA GLY A 14 -1.62 8.85 -32.75
C GLY A 14 -0.55 9.50 -31.89
N SER A 15 -0.57 10.84 -31.77
CA SER A 15 0.48 11.62 -31.11
C SER A 15 0.04 12.11 -29.74
N LEU A 16 0.95 12.10 -28.76
CA LEU A 16 0.73 12.54 -27.39
C LEU A 16 1.60 13.76 -27.10
N HIS A 17 1.13 14.96 -27.47
CA HIS A 17 1.86 16.21 -27.32
C HIS A 17 1.54 17.01 -26.05
N LYS A 18 0.48 16.62 -25.33
CA LYS A 18 0.06 17.24 -24.08
C LYS A 18 -0.27 16.18 -23.06
N ASN A 19 -0.22 16.53 -21.80
CA ASN A 19 -0.71 15.66 -20.74
C ASN A 19 -2.21 15.39 -20.94
N GLN A 20 -2.56 14.12 -21.13
CA GLN A 20 -3.96 13.67 -21.35
C GLN A 20 -4.38 12.60 -20.35
N TRP A 21 -3.69 12.53 -19.19
CA TRP A 21 -3.99 11.52 -18.19
C TRP A 21 -5.46 11.53 -17.76
N LEU A 22 -6.06 12.69 -17.55
CA LEU A 22 -7.48 12.77 -17.15
C LEU A 22 -8.44 12.06 -18.13
N THR A 23 -8.15 12.17 -19.43
CA THR A 23 -8.98 11.50 -20.46
C THR A 23 -8.74 9.99 -20.47
N ILE A 24 -7.47 9.57 -20.37
CA ILE A 24 -7.10 8.15 -20.29
C ILE A 24 -7.65 7.53 -19.01
N LYS A 25 -7.57 8.24 -17.88
CA LYS A 25 -8.09 7.81 -16.58
C LYS A 25 -9.59 7.54 -16.61
N ALA A 26 -10.38 8.38 -17.32
CA ALA A 26 -11.80 8.14 -17.48
C ALA A 26 -12.08 6.80 -18.20
N ALA A 27 -11.37 6.52 -19.28
CA ALA A 27 -11.45 5.24 -20.00
C ALA A 27 -10.95 4.06 -19.15
N ALA A 28 -9.85 4.25 -18.44
CA ALA A 28 -9.28 3.24 -17.54
C ALA A 28 -10.24 2.89 -16.39
N ASN A 29 -10.87 3.87 -15.77
CA ASN A 29 -11.83 3.66 -14.68
C ASN A 29 -13.06 2.86 -15.12
N LEU A 30 -13.55 3.06 -16.34
CA LEU A 30 -14.63 2.24 -16.88
C LEU A 30 -14.24 0.76 -16.94
N LEU A 31 -13.03 0.48 -17.43
CA LEU A 31 -12.54 -0.90 -17.53
C LEU A 31 -12.21 -1.50 -16.16
N LEU A 32 -11.70 -0.72 -15.22
CA LEU A 32 -11.35 -1.20 -13.88
C LEU A 32 -12.56 -1.65 -13.08
N ASN A 33 -13.77 -1.11 -13.35
CA ASN A 33 -15.00 -1.59 -12.74
C ASN A 33 -15.29 -3.05 -13.14
N ASP A 34 -15.05 -3.40 -14.41
CA ASP A 34 -15.27 -4.74 -14.94
C ASP A 34 -14.04 -5.64 -14.75
N HIS A 35 -12.86 -5.04 -14.66
CA HIS A 35 -11.56 -5.71 -14.54
C HIS A 35 -10.77 -5.26 -13.28
N PRO A 36 -11.26 -5.55 -12.06
CA PRO A 36 -10.64 -5.06 -10.80
C PRO A 36 -9.22 -5.58 -10.57
N LYS A 37 -8.74 -6.53 -11.39
CA LYS A 37 -7.39 -7.08 -11.31
C LYS A 37 -6.33 -6.20 -11.95
N GLY A 38 -6.75 -5.24 -12.75
CA GLY A 38 -5.90 -4.37 -13.54
C GLY A 38 -6.25 -4.37 -15.02
N ILE A 39 -5.67 -3.44 -15.71
CA ILE A 39 -5.85 -3.20 -17.14
C ILE A 39 -4.52 -3.14 -17.87
N ILE A 40 -4.57 -3.28 -19.18
CA ILE A 40 -3.43 -3.17 -20.07
C ILE A 40 -3.55 -1.88 -20.88
N VAL A 41 -2.47 -1.13 -21.02
CA VAL A 41 -2.40 0.05 -21.89
C VAL A 41 -1.51 -0.30 -23.10
N ASP A 42 -2.13 -0.45 -24.25
CA ASP A 42 -1.44 -0.73 -25.50
C ASP A 42 -1.02 0.58 -26.18
N CYS A 43 0.28 0.79 -26.27
CA CYS A 43 0.90 1.97 -26.86
C CYS A 43 1.47 1.72 -28.26
N GLY A 44 1.26 0.56 -28.86
CA GLY A 44 1.87 0.17 -30.16
C GLY A 44 1.49 1.08 -31.31
N SER A 45 0.36 1.78 -31.24
CA SER A 45 -0.11 2.74 -32.25
C SER A 45 0.22 4.20 -31.92
N LEU A 46 1.02 4.47 -30.87
CA LEU A 46 1.56 5.81 -30.63
C LEU A 46 2.67 6.12 -31.61
N THR A 47 2.53 7.23 -32.33
CA THR A 47 3.49 7.64 -33.36
C THR A 47 4.56 8.59 -32.85
N ASP A 48 4.19 9.43 -31.87
CA ASP A 48 5.05 10.44 -31.29
C ASP A 48 4.59 10.88 -29.90
N VAL A 49 5.57 11.23 -29.04
CA VAL A 49 5.33 11.72 -27.67
C VAL A 49 6.28 12.89 -27.40
N SER A 50 5.74 14.02 -26.96
CA SER A 50 6.55 15.13 -26.48
C SER A 50 6.89 14.98 -24.99
N GLU A 51 7.81 15.79 -24.46
CA GLU A 51 8.12 15.83 -23.02
C GLU A 51 6.87 16.14 -22.17
N ASP A 52 5.99 17.03 -22.65
CA ASP A 52 4.74 17.36 -21.95
C ASP A 52 3.74 16.19 -22.04
N GLY A 53 3.69 15.51 -23.19
CA GLY A 53 2.93 14.27 -23.35
C GLY A 53 3.41 13.14 -22.42
N ALA A 54 4.72 13.04 -22.19
CA ALA A 54 5.30 12.05 -21.28
C ALA A 54 4.89 12.21 -19.81
N LYS A 55 4.47 13.42 -19.39
CA LYS A 55 3.87 13.65 -18.07
C LYS A 55 2.59 12.84 -17.85
N THR A 56 1.89 12.44 -18.90
CA THR A 56 0.75 11.53 -18.85
C THR A 56 1.11 10.22 -18.16
N PHE A 57 2.26 9.65 -18.49
CA PHE A 57 2.73 8.40 -17.88
C PHE A 57 3.14 8.61 -16.41
N LEU A 58 3.72 9.77 -16.09
CA LEU A 58 4.10 10.09 -14.70
C LEU A 58 2.87 10.24 -13.80
N GLU A 59 1.84 10.94 -14.27
CA GLU A 59 0.59 11.11 -13.53
C GLU A 59 -0.18 9.79 -13.43
N ALA A 60 -0.18 8.99 -14.53
CA ALA A 60 -0.74 7.66 -14.53
C ALA A 60 -0.15 6.80 -13.41
N MET A 61 1.18 6.76 -13.28
CA MET A 61 1.84 5.96 -12.26
C MET A 61 1.47 6.40 -10.84
N ARG A 62 1.44 7.71 -10.59
CA ARG A 62 1.05 8.25 -9.27
C ARG A 62 -0.39 7.86 -8.89
N ASP A 63 -1.30 7.95 -9.84
CA ASP A 63 -2.71 7.62 -9.61
C ASP A 63 -2.92 6.11 -9.45
N ILE A 64 -2.18 5.29 -10.21
CA ILE A 64 -2.20 3.83 -10.13
C ILE A 64 -1.68 3.36 -8.76
N GLU A 65 -0.56 3.93 -8.29
CA GLU A 65 -0.03 3.67 -6.96
C GLU A 65 -1.04 4.04 -5.87
N ALA A 66 -1.64 5.24 -5.98
CA ALA A 66 -2.63 5.72 -5.01
C ALA A 66 -3.92 4.89 -5.00
N ALA A 67 -4.32 4.34 -6.15
CA ALA A 67 -5.53 3.53 -6.29
C ALA A 67 -5.32 2.03 -6.03
N HIS A 68 -4.08 1.59 -5.77
CA HIS A 68 -3.68 0.18 -5.64
C HIS A 68 -4.17 -0.71 -6.80
N THR A 69 -4.36 -0.11 -7.97
CA THR A 69 -4.72 -0.80 -9.20
C THR A 69 -3.46 -1.18 -9.97
N ARG A 70 -3.56 -2.15 -10.85
CA ARG A 70 -2.45 -2.55 -11.71
C ARG A 70 -2.71 -2.13 -13.14
N VAL A 71 -1.71 -1.50 -13.72
CA VAL A 71 -1.70 -1.17 -15.15
C VAL A 71 -0.39 -1.67 -15.71
N VAL A 72 -0.45 -2.41 -16.81
CA VAL A 72 0.74 -2.88 -17.54
C VAL A 72 0.72 -2.23 -18.91
N VAL A 73 1.83 -1.61 -19.29
CA VAL A 73 2.00 -0.99 -20.61
C VAL A 73 2.62 -1.98 -21.56
N VAL A 74 2.09 -2.08 -22.77
CA VAL A 74 2.61 -2.98 -23.80
C VAL A 74 2.92 -2.23 -25.09
N HIS A 75 3.75 -2.85 -25.92
CA HIS A 75 4.11 -2.39 -27.27
C HIS A 75 4.62 -0.94 -27.32
N LEU A 76 5.40 -0.53 -26.32
CA LEU A 76 5.91 0.84 -26.27
C LEU A 76 6.96 1.08 -27.37
N PRO A 77 6.70 1.97 -28.37
CA PRO A 77 7.65 2.21 -29.44
C PRO A 77 8.99 2.76 -28.93
N GLU A 78 10.11 2.40 -29.55
CA GLU A 78 11.45 2.86 -29.13
C GLU A 78 11.58 4.37 -29.08
N LYS A 79 10.95 5.08 -30.04
CA LYS A 79 10.92 6.55 -30.05
C LYS A 79 10.24 7.12 -28.80
N VAL A 80 9.12 6.53 -28.40
CA VAL A 80 8.39 6.91 -27.20
C VAL A 80 9.20 6.58 -25.96
N MET A 81 9.80 5.38 -25.92
CA MET A 81 10.68 4.95 -24.84
C MET A 81 11.87 5.90 -24.66
N SER A 82 12.48 6.40 -25.74
CA SER A 82 13.60 7.34 -25.65
C SER A 82 13.20 8.66 -24.99
N VAL A 83 12.00 9.18 -25.30
CA VAL A 83 11.48 10.39 -24.64
C VAL A 83 11.14 10.13 -23.17
N LEU A 84 10.51 8.99 -22.86
CA LEU A 84 10.20 8.62 -21.48
C LEU A 84 11.47 8.49 -20.60
N LYS A 85 12.58 8.06 -21.19
CA LYS A 85 13.89 7.98 -20.48
C LYS A 85 14.44 9.35 -20.07
N THR A 86 14.05 10.43 -20.74
CA THR A 86 14.49 11.79 -20.39
C THR A 86 13.68 12.40 -19.25
N VAL A 87 12.49 11.86 -18.94
CA VAL A 87 11.63 12.37 -17.87
C VAL A 87 12.00 11.72 -16.54
N PRO A 88 12.47 12.49 -15.54
CA PRO A 88 12.82 11.93 -14.24
C PRO A 88 11.62 11.23 -13.57
N GLY A 89 11.86 10.04 -13.04
CA GLY A 89 10.85 9.26 -12.30
C GLY A 89 10.02 8.29 -13.13
N VAL A 90 10.02 8.37 -14.46
CA VAL A 90 9.23 7.44 -15.31
C VAL A 90 9.96 6.11 -15.53
N ARG A 91 11.30 6.13 -15.62
CA ARG A 91 12.09 4.99 -16.07
C ARG A 91 12.07 3.76 -15.16
N SER A 92 11.93 3.92 -13.87
CA SER A 92 12.11 2.84 -12.88
C SER A 92 10.81 2.19 -12.39
N GLN A 93 9.67 2.74 -12.74
CA GLN A 93 8.39 2.36 -12.13
C GLN A 93 7.33 1.93 -13.13
N LEU A 94 7.51 2.18 -14.45
CA LEU A 94 6.52 1.81 -15.46
C LEU A 94 6.57 0.29 -15.72
N PRO A 95 5.53 -0.48 -15.37
CA PRO A 95 5.48 -1.91 -15.66
C PRO A 95 5.23 -2.12 -17.16
N ILE A 96 6.25 -2.56 -17.87
CA ILE A 96 6.22 -2.79 -19.32
C ILE A 96 6.27 -4.29 -19.57
N ALA A 97 5.47 -4.78 -20.51
CA ALA A 97 5.54 -6.12 -21.06
C ALA A 97 5.65 -6.07 -22.59
N ASP A 98 6.22 -7.11 -23.18
CA ASP A 98 6.46 -7.15 -24.62
C ASP A 98 5.20 -7.50 -25.41
N SER A 99 4.21 -8.13 -24.78
CA SER A 99 2.95 -8.51 -25.42
C SER A 99 1.75 -8.40 -24.47
N ILE A 100 0.55 -8.37 -25.07
CA ILE A 100 -0.72 -8.39 -24.31
C ILE A 100 -0.84 -9.71 -23.53
N GLU A 101 -0.41 -10.82 -24.11
CA GLU A 101 -0.43 -12.13 -23.45
C GLU A 101 0.47 -12.16 -22.23
N GLU A 102 1.65 -11.59 -22.32
CA GLU A 102 2.59 -11.47 -21.21
C GLU A 102 2.03 -10.54 -20.12
N ALA A 103 1.45 -9.41 -20.50
CA ALA A 103 0.78 -8.50 -19.58
C ALA A 103 -0.38 -9.20 -18.85
N ARG A 104 -1.23 -9.93 -19.57
CA ARG A 104 -2.30 -10.74 -18.98
C ARG A 104 -1.76 -11.83 -18.06
N ALA A 105 -0.66 -12.50 -18.46
CA ALA A 105 0.01 -13.48 -17.61
C ALA A 105 0.55 -12.85 -16.33
N SER A 106 1.17 -11.67 -16.41
CA SER A 106 1.63 -10.90 -15.25
C SER A 106 0.49 -10.51 -14.31
N LEU A 107 -0.64 -10.03 -14.86
CA LEU A 107 -1.83 -9.72 -14.08
C LEU A 107 -2.47 -10.97 -13.46
N ARG A 108 -2.41 -12.13 -14.13
CA ARG A 108 -2.89 -13.43 -13.62
C ARG A 108 -1.94 -14.07 -12.63
N MET A 109 -0.63 -13.99 -12.84
CA MET A 109 0.37 -14.54 -11.90
C MET A 109 0.27 -13.89 -10.53
N HIS A 110 -0.06 -12.61 -10.49
CA HIS A 110 -0.33 -11.95 -9.21
C HIS A 110 -1.59 -12.51 -8.54
N LYS A 111 -2.61 -12.87 -9.31
CA LYS A 111 -3.79 -13.58 -8.80
C LYS A 111 -3.44 -15.00 -8.36
N ASN A 112 -2.61 -15.69 -9.13
CA ASN A 112 -2.18 -17.07 -8.80
C ASN A 112 -1.18 -17.07 -7.64
N ALA A 113 -0.36 -16.02 -7.50
CA ALA A 113 0.42 -15.80 -6.27
C ALA A 113 -0.53 -15.53 -5.08
N MET A 114 -1.57 -14.72 -5.26
CA MET A 114 -2.61 -14.54 -4.23
C MET A 114 -3.50 -15.77 -4.02
N GLN A 115 -3.83 -16.55 -5.05
CA GLN A 115 -4.67 -17.76 -4.96
C GLN A 115 -3.89 -19.06 -4.68
N LYS A 116 -2.65 -19.23 -5.20
CA LYS A 116 -1.76 -20.32 -4.74
C LYS A 116 -1.42 -20.17 -3.29
N ALA A 117 -1.30 -18.93 -2.90
CA ALA A 117 -1.26 -18.58 -1.53
C ALA A 117 -2.55 -19.08 -0.80
N SER A 118 -3.74 -19.31 -1.37
CA SER A 118 -4.96 -19.79 -0.70
C SER A 118 -5.15 -21.31 -0.66
N ASN A 119 -4.39 -22.12 -1.40
CA ASN A 119 -4.55 -23.57 -1.49
C ASN A 119 -3.40 -24.40 -0.89
N ASP A 120 -2.42 -23.75 -0.25
CA ASP A 120 -1.38 -24.44 0.51
C ASP A 120 -1.93 -24.73 1.91
N PRO A 121 -2.03 -26.01 2.36
CA PRO A 121 -2.49 -26.33 3.71
C PRO A 121 -1.58 -25.75 4.81
N ASN A 122 -0.41 -25.24 4.45
CA ASN A 122 0.51 -24.56 5.36
C ASN A 122 0.45 -23.03 5.22
N LYS A 123 -0.46 -22.50 4.38
CA LYS A 123 -0.58 -21.07 4.12
C LYS A 123 -1.30 -20.34 5.25
N ARG A 124 -0.76 -19.18 5.57
CA ARG A 124 -1.42 -18.19 6.41
C ARG A 124 -2.62 -17.62 5.69
N THR A 125 -3.77 -17.71 6.32
CA THR A 125 -5.07 -17.40 5.68
C THR A 125 -5.52 -15.98 5.96
N GLY A 126 -4.94 -15.29 6.96
CA GLY A 126 -5.34 -13.95 7.34
C GLY A 126 -4.16 -12.99 7.55
N LEU A 127 -4.46 -11.70 7.60
CA LEU A 127 -3.52 -10.64 7.93
C LEU A 127 -3.96 -9.92 9.20
N ILE A 128 -3.09 -9.87 10.19
CA ILE A 128 -3.25 -9.09 11.41
C ILE A 128 -2.35 -7.86 11.33
N LEU A 129 -2.92 -6.67 11.39
CA LEU A 129 -2.18 -5.43 11.41
C LEU A 129 -1.95 -4.98 12.86
N VAL A 130 -0.71 -4.64 13.19
CA VAL A 130 -0.32 -4.07 14.49
C VAL A 130 0.19 -2.66 14.27
N PRO A 131 -0.55 -1.63 14.62
CA PRO A 131 -0.11 -0.26 14.49
C PRO A 131 0.87 0.12 15.62
N LEU A 132 1.92 0.82 15.28
CA LEU A 132 2.85 1.47 16.19
C LEU A 132 2.78 2.98 15.95
N VAL A 133 2.72 3.77 17.02
CA VAL A 133 2.56 5.23 16.96
C VAL A 133 3.48 5.87 17.99
N ALA A 134 4.12 6.98 17.63
CA ALA A 134 5.01 7.72 18.52
C ALA A 134 4.31 8.13 19.83
N GLY A 135 5.00 7.96 20.95
CA GLY A 135 4.49 8.33 22.28
C GLY A 135 3.42 7.40 22.85
N LEU A 136 3.12 6.28 22.16
CA LEU A 136 2.26 5.22 22.66
C LEU A 136 3.06 3.91 22.72
N ASP A 137 3.14 3.27 23.88
CA ASP A 137 3.73 1.94 23.96
C ASP A 137 2.69 0.89 23.53
N LEU A 138 2.80 0.47 22.28
CA LEU A 138 1.92 -0.52 21.67
C LEU A 138 2.64 -1.85 21.41
N THR A 139 3.86 -2.02 21.93
CA THR A 139 4.70 -3.20 21.65
C THR A 139 4.08 -4.50 22.16
N TYR A 140 3.31 -4.46 23.23
CA TYR A 140 2.53 -5.63 23.68
C TYR A 140 1.56 -6.13 22.60
N GLY A 141 1.07 -5.26 21.73
CA GLY A 141 0.24 -5.63 20.58
C GLY A 141 0.94 -6.64 19.65
N ALA A 142 2.25 -6.54 19.47
CA ALA A 142 3.01 -7.49 18.67
C ALA A 142 3.01 -8.90 19.28
N THR A 143 3.16 -9.00 20.61
CA THR A 143 3.07 -10.29 21.32
C THR A 143 1.66 -10.89 21.21
N LEU A 144 0.64 -10.06 21.42
CA LEU A 144 -0.76 -10.48 21.34
C LEU A 144 -1.11 -10.95 19.93
N ALA A 145 -0.77 -10.15 18.93
CA ALA A 145 -0.96 -10.50 17.52
C ALA A 145 -0.22 -11.79 17.13
N GLY A 146 1.01 -11.96 17.59
CA GLY A 146 1.79 -13.19 17.36
C GLY A 146 1.13 -14.43 17.95
N ARG A 147 0.55 -14.33 19.16
CA ARG A 147 -0.22 -15.43 19.76
C ARG A 147 -1.47 -15.77 18.96
N LEU A 148 -2.22 -14.76 18.53
CA LEU A 148 -3.40 -14.91 17.69
C LEU A 148 -3.06 -15.52 16.33
N ALA A 149 -2.01 -15.01 15.69
CA ALA A 149 -1.54 -15.47 14.39
C ALA A 149 -1.20 -16.97 14.37
N ARG A 150 -0.68 -17.52 15.48
CA ARG A 150 -0.41 -18.96 15.61
C ARG A 150 -1.69 -19.79 15.58
N GLY A 151 -2.76 -19.29 16.20
CA GLY A 151 -4.05 -19.99 16.23
C GLY A 151 -4.78 -19.94 14.90
N THR A 152 -4.69 -18.81 14.22
CA THR A 152 -5.40 -18.53 12.95
C THR A 152 -4.56 -18.76 11.69
N ARG A 153 -3.27 -19.08 11.84
CA ARG A 153 -2.30 -19.16 10.74
C ARG A 153 -2.21 -17.86 9.93
N SER A 154 -2.34 -16.72 10.60
CA SER A 154 -2.29 -15.41 9.98
C SER A 154 -0.84 -14.87 9.89
N GLU A 155 -0.61 -13.93 8.97
CA GLU A 155 0.58 -13.10 8.92
C GLU A 155 0.40 -11.90 9.85
N VAL A 156 1.47 -11.49 10.55
CA VAL A 156 1.48 -10.26 11.34
C VAL A 156 2.21 -9.17 10.56
N ARG A 157 1.58 -8.02 10.42
CA ARG A 157 2.20 -6.83 9.83
C ARG A 157 2.31 -5.73 10.86
N LEU A 158 3.54 -5.39 11.19
CA LEU A 158 3.87 -4.29 12.09
C LEU A 158 4.02 -3.02 11.25
N VAL A 159 3.20 -2.01 11.50
CA VAL A 159 3.24 -0.77 10.73
C VAL A 159 3.45 0.40 11.70
N TYR A 160 4.57 1.10 11.54
CA TYR A 160 4.79 2.34 12.27
C TYR A 160 4.22 3.52 11.50
N PHE A 161 3.28 4.23 12.10
CA PHE A 161 2.66 5.42 11.52
C PHE A 161 3.41 6.67 11.99
N LEU A 162 4.28 7.17 11.11
CA LEU A 162 5.09 8.36 11.34
C LEU A 162 4.29 9.59 10.96
N GLU A 163 3.85 10.35 11.96
CA GLU A 163 3.09 11.57 11.76
C GLU A 163 3.98 12.71 11.29
N VAL A 164 3.64 13.29 10.15
CA VAL A 164 4.32 14.45 9.57
C VAL A 164 3.43 15.69 9.71
N THR A 165 3.94 16.73 10.35
CA THR A 165 3.22 17.98 10.53
C THR A 165 2.76 18.58 9.19
N ARG A 166 1.63 19.27 9.19
CA ARG A 166 1.07 19.87 7.95
C ARG A 166 1.94 20.95 7.33
N THR A 167 2.85 21.52 8.11
CA THR A 167 3.80 22.55 7.66
C THR A 167 4.94 22.00 6.79
N LEU A 168 5.17 20.68 6.82
CA LEU A 168 6.21 20.01 6.06
C LEU A 168 5.61 19.15 4.94
N PRO A 169 6.27 18.98 3.80
CA PRO A 169 5.94 17.95 2.83
C PRO A 169 5.91 16.56 3.48
N LEU A 170 5.03 15.66 3.02
CA LEU A 170 4.88 14.34 3.64
C LEU A 170 6.16 13.50 3.57
N ASN A 171 6.96 13.70 2.55
CA ASN A 171 8.24 13.02 2.32
C ASN A 171 9.46 13.77 2.88
N SER A 172 9.27 14.80 3.72
CA SER A 172 10.39 15.53 4.36
C SER A 172 11.24 14.57 5.20
N PRO A 173 12.56 14.67 5.17
CA PRO A 173 13.43 13.88 6.03
C PRO A 173 13.19 14.27 7.50
N LEU A 174 12.91 13.27 8.34
CA LEU A 174 12.66 13.39 9.78
C LEU A 174 13.56 12.40 10.51
N LEU A 175 14.88 12.62 10.46
CA LEU A 175 15.90 11.65 10.86
C LEU A 175 15.68 11.08 12.27
N GLU A 176 15.36 11.92 13.25
CA GLU A 176 15.14 11.47 14.63
C GLU A 176 13.86 10.61 14.74
N ALA A 177 12.78 11.03 14.09
CA ALA A 177 11.52 10.30 14.11
C ALA A 177 11.60 8.99 13.30
N GLU A 178 12.36 8.98 12.21
CA GLU A 178 12.64 7.77 11.42
C GLU A 178 13.47 6.76 12.22
N HIS A 179 14.49 7.22 12.95
CA HIS A 179 15.28 6.37 13.82
C HIS A 179 14.43 5.78 14.94
N ALA A 180 13.62 6.58 15.61
CA ALA A 180 12.70 6.11 16.64
C ALA A 180 11.67 5.11 16.09
N ALA A 181 11.20 5.30 14.86
CA ALA A 181 10.33 4.35 14.17
C ALA A 181 11.01 3.00 13.95
N GLN A 182 12.26 3.01 13.50
CA GLN A 182 13.05 1.79 13.29
C GLN A 182 13.31 1.05 14.59
N GLU A 183 13.65 1.74 15.68
CA GLU A 183 13.84 1.13 17.00
C GLU A 183 12.56 0.50 17.52
N SER A 184 11.43 1.19 17.38
CA SER A 184 10.11 0.66 17.78
C SER A 184 9.73 -0.58 16.97
N LEU A 185 9.95 -0.58 15.67
CA LEU A 185 9.72 -1.74 14.80
C LEU A 185 10.63 -2.92 15.17
N ALA A 186 11.93 -2.67 15.38
CA ALA A 186 12.86 -3.70 15.77
C ALA A 186 12.44 -4.36 17.10
N THR A 187 12.01 -3.56 18.07
CA THR A 187 11.50 -4.05 19.36
C THR A 187 10.23 -4.90 19.16
N ALA A 188 9.26 -4.40 18.41
CA ALA A 188 8.03 -5.14 18.12
C ALA A 188 8.29 -6.44 17.35
N MET A 189 9.25 -6.45 16.42
CA MET A 189 9.70 -7.66 15.72
C MET A 189 10.29 -8.70 16.67
N GLN A 190 11.06 -8.29 17.66
CA GLN A 190 11.58 -9.21 18.69
C GLN A 190 10.44 -9.88 19.45
N PHE A 191 9.41 -9.12 19.86
CA PHE A 191 8.25 -9.67 20.55
C PHE A 191 7.44 -10.65 19.67
N ALA A 192 7.25 -10.34 18.41
CA ALA A 192 6.60 -11.25 17.45
C ALA A 192 7.42 -12.55 17.25
N SER A 193 8.74 -12.42 17.17
CA SER A 193 9.66 -13.55 16.99
C SER A 193 9.68 -14.51 18.20
N GLN A 194 9.57 -13.98 19.43
CA GLN A 194 9.51 -14.79 20.65
C GLN A 194 8.35 -15.79 20.67
N VAL A 195 7.28 -15.48 19.96
CA VAL A 195 6.11 -16.35 19.82
C VAL A 195 6.08 -17.12 18.48
N ASN A 196 7.21 -17.14 17.75
CA ASN A 196 7.35 -17.80 16.45
C ASN A 196 6.28 -17.34 15.41
N ALA A 197 5.84 -16.10 15.48
CA ALA A 197 5.00 -15.52 14.47
C ALA A 197 5.85 -15.02 13.29
N ALA A 198 5.39 -15.24 12.05
CA ALA A 198 5.98 -14.54 10.94
C ALA A 198 5.44 -13.13 10.91
N ALA A 199 6.30 -12.18 10.98
CA ALA A 199 5.97 -10.77 10.95
C ALA A 199 6.75 -10.07 9.83
N THR A 200 6.12 -9.05 9.27
CA THR A 200 6.74 -8.08 8.36
C THR A 200 6.65 -6.70 8.98
N GLU A 201 7.55 -5.81 8.61
CA GLU A 201 7.61 -4.46 9.16
C GLU A 201 7.54 -3.42 8.05
N GLN A 202 6.91 -2.27 8.36
CA GLN A 202 6.75 -1.15 7.43
C GLN A 202 6.65 0.17 8.20
N VAL A 203 7.16 1.25 7.61
CA VAL A 203 6.90 2.62 8.07
C VAL A 203 5.98 3.30 7.06
N GLU A 204 4.87 3.84 7.54
CA GLU A 204 3.96 4.68 6.75
C GLU A 204 3.98 6.12 7.25
N ARG A 205 4.11 7.07 6.34
CA ARG A 205 4.07 8.49 6.64
C ARG A 205 2.65 9.01 6.50
N VAL A 206 2.14 9.62 7.55
CA VAL A 206 0.74 10.04 7.63
C VAL A 206 0.61 11.46 8.18
N ARG A 207 -0.54 12.07 8.02
CA ARG A 207 -0.88 13.35 8.65
C ARG A 207 -1.52 13.17 10.02
N ASP A 208 -2.18 12.04 10.20
CA ASP A 208 -2.87 11.63 11.40
C ASP A 208 -2.78 10.11 11.50
N ALA A 209 -2.37 9.58 12.64
CA ALA A 209 -2.14 8.16 12.81
C ALA A 209 -3.44 7.35 12.70
N ALA A 210 -4.54 7.83 13.28
CA ALA A 210 -5.82 7.12 13.26
C ALA A 210 -6.36 6.98 11.83
N GLU A 211 -6.33 8.06 11.05
CA GLU A 211 -6.72 8.03 9.64
C GLU A 211 -5.77 7.18 8.79
N GLY A 212 -4.47 7.23 9.08
CA GLY A 212 -3.48 6.38 8.44
C GLY A 212 -3.75 4.90 8.66
N ILE A 213 -4.04 4.50 9.89
CA ILE A 213 -4.38 3.11 10.24
C ILE A 213 -5.64 2.66 9.51
N ILE A 214 -6.72 3.45 9.53
CA ILE A 214 -7.95 3.12 8.79
C ILE A 214 -7.68 2.92 7.30
N THR A 215 -6.85 3.77 6.72
CA THR A 215 -6.45 3.66 5.30
C THR A 215 -5.65 2.39 5.05
N ALA A 216 -4.66 2.10 5.89
CA ALA A 216 -3.86 0.88 5.80
C ALA A 216 -4.71 -0.39 5.93
N LEU A 217 -5.68 -0.42 6.86
CA LEU A 217 -6.62 -1.54 7.02
C LEU A 217 -7.44 -1.80 5.76
N ARG A 218 -7.96 -0.74 5.12
CA ARG A 218 -8.72 -0.85 3.86
C ARG A 218 -7.86 -1.34 2.71
N ASN A 219 -6.63 -0.82 2.61
CA ASN A 219 -5.71 -1.12 1.52
C ASN A 219 -5.14 -2.53 1.60
N THR A 220 -4.87 -3.01 2.80
CA THR A 220 -4.28 -4.34 3.03
C THR A 220 -5.31 -5.45 3.10
N GLY A 221 -6.59 -5.13 3.35
CA GLY A 221 -7.63 -6.11 3.61
C GLY A 221 -7.36 -6.92 4.88
N ALA A 222 -6.73 -6.31 5.89
CA ALA A 222 -6.45 -6.96 7.16
C ALA A 222 -7.76 -7.44 7.81
N GLU A 223 -7.74 -8.66 8.33
CA GLU A 223 -8.90 -9.27 9.00
C GLU A 223 -9.07 -8.75 10.43
N SER A 224 -7.97 -8.33 11.05
CA SER A 224 -8.01 -7.72 12.37
C SER A 224 -6.89 -6.70 12.57
N VAL A 225 -7.15 -5.72 13.42
CA VAL A 225 -6.16 -4.80 13.96
C VAL A 225 -5.98 -5.10 15.44
N VAL A 226 -4.73 -5.27 15.87
CA VAL A 226 -4.39 -5.62 17.26
C VAL A 226 -3.56 -4.52 17.88
N MET A 227 -4.04 -3.95 18.96
CA MET A 227 -3.31 -2.95 19.75
C MET A 227 -3.06 -3.47 21.16
N GLY A 228 -1.87 -3.19 21.67
CA GLY A 228 -1.52 -3.41 23.08
C GLY A 228 -1.48 -2.09 23.84
N ALA A 229 -2.02 -2.08 25.04
CA ALA A 229 -1.83 -0.98 25.99
C ALA A 229 -0.96 -1.48 27.15
N THR A 230 0.01 -0.65 27.55
CA THR A 230 0.78 -0.87 28.77
C THR A 230 0.21 -0.05 29.91
N ASP A 231 0.62 -0.40 31.15
CA ASP A 231 0.18 0.33 32.36
C ASP A 231 1.02 1.57 32.62
N GLU A 232 2.01 1.90 31.79
CA GLU A 232 2.76 3.12 31.98
C GLU A 232 1.84 4.35 31.87
N PRO A 233 1.94 5.28 32.82
CA PRO A 233 1.12 6.47 32.79
C PRO A 233 1.48 7.29 31.56
N LEU A 234 0.67 7.16 30.52
CA LEU A 234 0.67 8.10 29.42
C LEU A 234 0.42 9.47 30.02
N GLY A 235 1.29 10.45 29.78
CA GLY A 235 0.96 11.83 30.13
C GLY A 235 -0.41 12.23 29.57
N ALA A 236 -0.98 13.35 30.03
CA ALA A 236 -2.33 13.77 29.59
C ALA A 236 -2.50 13.72 28.08
N ASP A 237 -1.53 14.22 27.33
CA ASP A 237 -1.54 14.21 25.85
C ASP A 237 -1.52 12.79 25.27
N GLY A 238 -0.78 11.87 25.88
CA GLY A 238 -0.71 10.48 25.45
C GLY A 238 -2.03 9.74 25.69
N HIS A 239 -2.70 10.05 26.80
CA HIS A 239 -4.01 9.49 27.14
C HIS A 239 -5.07 9.90 26.13
N ASP A 240 -5.16 11.19 25.82
CA ASP A 240 -6.10 11.72 24.83
C ASP A 240 -5.84 11.16 23.43
N ARG A 241 -4.58 11.04 23.02
CA ARG A 241 -4.21 10.42 21.74
C ARG A 241 -4.59 8.95 21.67
N PHE A 242 -4.35 8.19 22.73
CA PHE A 242 -4.74 6.79 22.80
C PHE A 242 -6.26 6.63 22.72
N HIS A 243 -7.01 7.42 23.47
CA HIS A 243 -8.49 7.40 23.42
C HIS A 243 -9.01 7.76 22.04
N HIS A 244 -8.48 8.82 21.43
CA HIS A 244 -8.87 9.19 20.07
C HIS A 244 -8.61 8.07 19.05
N LEU A 245 -7.44 7.41 19.15
CA LEU A 245 -7.09 6.29 18.30
C LEU A 245 -8.06 5.12 18.48
N VAL A 246 -8.30 4.72 19.72
CA VAL A 246 -9.22 3.62 20.05
C VAL A 246 -10.64 3.93 19.56
N ASP A 247 -11.15 5.12 19.85
CA ASP A 247 -12.49 5.55 19.43
C ASP A 247 -12.65 5.52 17.91
N THR A 248 -11.67 6.06 17.20
CA THR A 248 -11.66 6.06 15.73
C THR A 248 -11.66 4.64 15.17
N LEU A 249 -10.84 3.74 15.72
CA LEU A 249 -10.77 2.36 15.27
C LEU A 249 -12.08 1.61 15.55
N LEU A 250 -12.64 1.73 16.74
CA LEU A 250 -13.89 1.05 17.10
C LEU A 250 -15.08 1.47 16.22
N HIS A 251 -15.10 2.73 15.76
CA HIS A 251 -16.20 3.23 14.93
C HIS A 251 -15.98 3.06 13.41
N ARG A 252 -14.73 2.99 12.95
CA ARG A 252 -14.43 3.12 11.51
C ARG A 252 -13.58 2.01 10.90
N ALA A 253 -13.00 1.12 11.72
CA ALA A 253 -12.21 0.01 11.18
C ALA A 253 -13.11 -0.92 10.33
N PRO A 254 -12.62 -1.34 9.17
CA PRO A 254 -13.36 -2.27 8.31
C PRO A 254 -13.19 -3.75 8.74
N CYS A 255 -12.52 -4.01 9.85
CA CYS A 255 -12.15 -5.32 10.35
C CYS A 255 -12.34 -5.42 11.88
N GLU A 256 -12.06 -6.58 12.43
CA GLU A 256 -12.08 -6.80 13.88
C GLU A 256 -11.04 -5.95 14.59
N VAL A 257 -11.42 -5.32 15.71
CA VAL A 257 -10.53 -4.51 16.55
C VAL A 257 -10.30 -5.23 17.87
N ILE A 258 -9.03 -5.55 18.16
CA ILE A 258 -8.62 -6.24 19.38
C ILE A 258 -7.68 -5.33 20.16
N ILE A 259 -8.09 -4.98 21.39
CA ILE A 259 -7.28 -4.17 22.29
C ILE A 259 -6.94 -5.01 23.51
N GLY A 260 -5.66 -5.27 23.68
CA GLY A 260 -5.15 -6.00 24.84
C GLY A 260 -4.44 -5.09 25.82
N ARG A 261 -4.61 -5.34 27.11
CA ARG A 261 -3.86 -4.67 28.18
C ARG A 261 -2.99 -5.70 28.90
N LEU A 262 -1.71 -5.39 29.04
CA LEU A 262 -0.82 -6.20 29.87
C LEU A 262 -1.23 -6.04 31.35
N LYS A 263 -1.47 -7.16 32.03
CA LYS A 263 -1.71 -7.10 33.47
C LYS A 263 -0.40 -6.73 34.18
N PRO A 264 -0.40 -5.73 35.08
CA PRO A 264 0.78 -5.42 35.83
C PRO A 264 1.25 -6.65 36.64
N PRO A 265 2.55 -6.83 36.84
CA PRO A 265 3.05 -7.88 37.74
C PRO A 265 2.47 -7.63 39.13
N VAL A 266 1.92 -8.69 39.73
CA VAL A 266 1.40 -8.70 41.10
C VAL A 266 2.55 -8.69 42.07
#